data_cffcaf5db9f411756d736c777ae45a8d
#
_entry.id   cffcaf5db9f411756d736c777ae45a8d
#
_cell.length_a   1.000
_cell.length_b   1.000
_cell.length_c   1.000
_cell.angle_alpha   90.00
_cell.angle_beta   90.00
_cell.angle_gamma   90.00
#
_symmetry.space_group_name_H-M   'P 1'
#
loop_
_entity.id
_entity.type
_entity.pdbx_description
1 polymer ?
#
loop_
_entity_poly.entity_id
_entity_poly.type
_entity_poly.pdbx_seq_one_letter_code
_entity_poly.pdbx_strand_id
1 'polypeptide(L)'
;LHLKPHTMFKRIFDLDAHKTTIGRELQAGLTTFAAMAYILAVNPLILKDAGMPQGALVTVTAITAAFSTILMALMTNYPLALAPGMGINTYFTYSVCIGAGIPWQSALGFVFINGAVFLLISVTGIREKIVNSIPLNLKLAITCGVGLFIAFIGLKNAGIIVANKATFVSQGDFSAPPVALALFGIALAAVLVTRKIPGAIILSILGVTLIGIFIPDGTGSHVTVWPHSIFSLPASPEPVMLKLNFNYVIAHFAKALPIMLTLLIVDMFDNIGTLIGVTKRAGLMKPDGTLPKVGRALISDSIAAIVSSLSGTSTVVSYIESASGVEAGGRTGLTAITTALLFLGALFFSPLILAIP
;
A
#
# COMPACT_ATOMS: atom_id res chain seq x y z
N LEU A 1 4.64 38.11 -15.59
CA LEU A 1 4.84 37.94 -14.13
C LEU A 1 5.50 36.56 -13.90
N HIS A 2 6.85 36.52 -13.95
CA HIS A 2 7.63 35.33 -13.58
C HIS A 2 7.74 35.31 -12.05
N LEU A 3 6.78 34.67 -11.37
CA LEU A 3 6.93 34.30 -9.97
C LEU A 3 8.08 33.29 -9.86
N LYS A 4 9.08 33.56 -9.00
CA LYS A 4 10.15 32.62 -8.71
C LYS A 4 9.52 31.29 -8.25
N PRO A 5 10.00 30.12 -8.67
CA PRO A 5 9.41 28.81 -8.33
C PRO A 5 9.16 28.62 -6.83
N HIS A 6 10.05 29.09 -5.98
CA HIS A 6 9.92 29.10 -4.53
C HIS A 6 8.65 29.80 -4.01
N THR A 7 8.21 30.87 -4.67
CA THR A 7 7.04 31.64 -4.26
C THR A 7 5.75 30.95 -4.71
N MET A 8 5.80 30.22 -5.80
CA MET A 8 4.67 29.45 -6.33
C MET A 8 4.31 28.26 -5.43
N PHE A 9 5.28 27.43 -5.04
CA PHE A 9 5.06 26.30 -4.12
C PHE A 9 4.56 26.73 -2.74
N LYS A 10 5.13 27.82 -2.19
CA LYS A 10 4.66 28.40 -0.93
C LYS A 10 3.19 28.76 -0.97
N ARG A 11 2.72 29.30 -2.10
CA ARG A 11 1.34 29.75 -2.26
C ARG A 11 0.37 28.61 -2.55
N ILE A 12 0.79 27.59 -3.35
CA ILE A 12 -0.08 26.44 -3.68
C ILE A 12 -0.37 25.59 -2.44
N PHE A 13 0.63 25.40 -1.57
CA PHE A 13 0.53 24.52 -0.39
C PHE A 13 0.32 25.27 0.91
N ASP A 14 0.13 26.61 0.89
CA ASP A 14 -0.07 27.47 2.06
C ASP A 14 0.96 27.21 3.18
N LEU A 15 2.25 27.12 2.81
CA LEU A 15 3.32 26.73 3.75
C LEU A 15 3.41 27.65 4.97
N ASP A 16 3.17 28.93 4.78
CA ASP A 16 3.23 29.93 5.86
C ASP A 16 2.08 29.76 6.85
N ALA A 17 0.86 29.42 6.36
CA ALA A 17 -0.30 29.11 7.21
C ALA A 17 -0.08 27.84 8.05
N HIS A 18 0.64 26.86 7.50
CA HIS A 18 0.99 25.61 8.16
C HIS A 18 2.30 25.67 8.94
N LYS A 19 2.94 26.85 9.05
CA LYS A 19 4.19 27.09 9.81
C LYS A 19 5.31 26.11 9.44
N THR A 20 5.46 25.82 8.14
CA THR A 20 6.45 24.89 7.61
C THR A 20 7.32 25.53 6.52
N THR A 21 8.34 24.82 6.07
CA THR A 21 9.27 25.28 5.02
C THR A 21 9.42 24.19 3.96
N ILE A 22 9.81 24.59 2.73
CA ILE A 22 10.04 23.65 1.63
C ILE A 22 11.03 22.55 2.05
N GLY A 23 12.16 22.91 2.68
CA GLY A 23 13.15 21.93 3.11
C GLY A 23 12.60 20.89 4.10
N ARG A 24 11.76 21.32 5.05
CA ARG A 24 11.09 20.43 6.01
C ARG A 24 10.10 19.52 5.33
N GLU A 25 9.30 20.03 4.39
CA GLU A 25 8.36 19.22 3.62
C GLU A 25 9.05 18.17 2.75
N LEU A 26 10.19 18.52 2.10
CA LEU A 26 10.99 17.58 1.31
C LEU A 26 11.60 16.49 2.20
N GLN A 27 12.16 16.84 3.36
CA GLN A 27 12.67 15.87 4.33
C GLN A 27 11.57 14.94 4.84
N ALA A 28 10.40 15.49 5.15
CA ALA A 28 9.24 14.72 5.58
C ALA A 28 8.76 13.76 4.49
N GLY A 29 8.74 14.20 3.22
CA GLY A 29 8.39 13.35 2.09
C GLY A 29 9.38 12.20 1.86
N LEU A 30 10.69 12.46 2.03
CA LEU A 30 11.71 11.41 2.00
C LEU A 30 11.51 10.41 3.15
N THR A 31 11.18 10.89 4.35
CA THR A 31 10.90 10.02 5.51
C THR A 31 9.66 9.15 5.27
N THR A 32 8.58 9.72 4.73
CA THR A 32 7.38 8.95 4.33
C THR A 32 7.73 7.89 3.30
N PHE A 33 8.47 8.27 2.24
CA PHE A 33 8.90 7.33 1.21
C PHE A 33 9.72 6.19 1.81
N ALA A 34 10.73 6.48 2.65
CA ALA A 34 11.55 5.46 3.30
C ALA A 34 10.73 4.50 4.18
N ALA A 35 9.65 5.01 4.82
CA ALA A 35 8.78 4.18 5.63
C ALA A 35 7.89 3.23 4.81
N MET A 36 7.50 3.61 3.58
CA MET A 36 6.55 2.85 2.77
C MET A 36 7.12 2.30 1.45
N ALA A 37 8.42 2.51 1.15
CA ALA A 37 9.05 2.04 -0.08
C ALA A 37 9.00 0.52 -0.25
N TYR A 38 8.86 -0.24 0.84
CA TYR A 38 8.72 -1.69 0.83
C TYR A 38 7.52 -2.17 -0.02
N ILE A 39 6.50 -1.33 -0.23
CA ILE A 39 5.34 -1.69 -1.03
C ILE A 39 5.68 -1.97 -2.50
N LEU A 40 6.76 -1.35 -3.00
CA LEU A 40 7.25 -1.59 -4.37
C LEU A 40 7.70 -3.03 -4.58
N ALA A 41 8.15 -3.71 -3.51
CA ALA A 41 8.49 -5.13 -3.55
C ALA A 41 7.30 -6.01 -3.13
N VAL A 42 6.65 -5.68 -2.01
CA VAL A 42 5.64 -6.55 -1.39
C VAL A 42 4.37 -6.65 -2.23
N ASN A 43 3.89 -5.55 -2.84
CA ASN A 43 2.71 -5.61 -3.68
C ASN A 43 2.89 -6.53 -4.90
N PRO A 44 3.98 -6.43 -5.70
CA PRO A 44 4.27 -7.39 -6.77
C PRO A 44 4.47 -8.83 -6.28
N LEU A 45 5.08 -9.02 -5.12
CA LEU A 45 5.27 -10.34 -4.52
C LEU A 45 3.95 -11.03 -4.16
N ILE A 46 2.98 -10.29 -3.64
CA ILE A 46 1.65 -10.82 -3.31
C ILE A 46 0.85 -11.11 -4.60
N LEU A 47 0.78 -10.13 -5.51
CA LEU A 47 -0.07 -10.24 -6.70
C LEU A 47 0.45 -11.26 -7.73
N LYS A 48 1.77 -11.53 -7.77
CA LYS A 48 2.32 -12.59 -8.65
C LYS A 48 1.73 -13.96 -8.35
N ASP A 49 1.38 -14.24 -7.10
CA ASP A 49 0.78 -15.52 -6.69
C ASP A 49 -0.63 -15.71 -7.31
N ALA A 50 -1.29 -14.62 -7.71
CA ALA A 50 -2.51 -14.66 -8.53
C ALA A 50 -2.24 -14.86 -10.03
N GLY A 51 -0.98 -15.08 -10.43
CA GLY A 51 -0.59 -15.26 -11.84
C GLY A 51 -0.33 -13.95 -12.60
N MET A 52 -0.15 -12.84 -11.90
CA MET A 52 0.14 -11.55 -12.53
C MET A 52 1.65 -11.36 -12.77
N PRO A 53 2.10 -10.75 -13.89
CA PRO A 53 3.52 -10.58 -14.21
C PRO A 53 4.20 -9.57 -13.29
N GLN A 54 5.16 -10.05 -12.48
CA GLN A 54 5.79 -9.29 -11.39
C GLN A 54 6.48 -8.00 -11.86
N GLY A 55 7.18 -8.02 -13.01
CA GLY A 55 7.87 -6.82 -13.53
C GLY A 55 6.89 -5.69 -13.86
N ALA A 56 5.76 -6.00 -14.52
CA ALA A 56 4.71 -5.03 -14.79
C ALA A 56 4.08 -4.50 -13.49
N LEU A 57 3.94 -5.37 -12.47
CA LEU A 57 3.38 -4.99 -11.18
C LEU A 57 4.24 -3.97 -10.43
N VAL A 58 5.57 -4.03 -10.50
CA VAL A 58 6.45 -2.99 -9.93
C VAL A 58 6.14 -1.63 -10.56
N THR A 59 6.04 -1.60 -11.88
CA THR A 59 5.75 -0.37 -12.64
C THR A 59 4.39 0.21 -12.27
N VAL A 60 3.32 -0.60 -12.30
CA VAL A 60 1.98 -0.09 -11.98
C VAL A 60 1.84 0.28 -10.51
N THR A 61 2.53 -0.42 -9.59
CA THR A 61 2.54 -0.05 -8.17
C THR A 61 3.09 1.36 -7.95
N ALA A 62 4.24 1.66 -8.54
CA ALA A 62 4.86 2.98 -8.40
C ALA A 62 4.03 4.09 -9.08
N ILE A 63 3.52 3.84 -10.29
CA ILE A 63 2.71 4.82 -11.03
C ILE A 63 1.39 5.11 -10.29
N THR A 64 0.69 4.07 -9.82
CA THR A 64 -0.58 4.26 -9.11
C THR A 64 -0.37 4.91 -7.74
N ALA A 65 0.68 4.55 -7.01
CA ALA A 65 1.04 5.21 -5.76
C ALA A 65 1.35 6.69 -5.99
N ALA A 66 2.15 7.01 -6.99
CA ALA A 66 2.49 8.39 -7.33
C ALA A 66 1.25 9.20 -7.76
N PHE A 67 0.46 8.67 -8.70
CA PHE A 67 -0.76 9.33 -9.17
C PHE A 67 -1.73 9.61 -8.03
N SER A 68 -2.04 8.60 -7.22
CA SER A 68 -3.01 8.69 -6.14
C SER A 68 -2.55 9.66 -5.05
N THR A 69 -1.26 9.64 -4.73
CA THR A 69 -0.65 10.55 -3.76
C THR A 69 -0.67 11.99 -4.25
N ILE A 70 -0.35 12.25 -5.53
CA ILE A 70 -0.45 13.59 -6.12
C ILE A 70 -1.89 14.08 -6.11
N LEU A 71 -2.84 13.22 -6.50
CA LEU A 71 -4.27 13.55 -6.50
C LEU A 71 -4.75 13.96 -5.10
N MET A 72 -4.41 13.17 -4.08
CA MET A 72 -4.73 13.47 -2.68
C MET A 72 -4.11 14.80 -2.25
N ALA A 73 -2.84 15.03 -2.55
CA ALA A 73 -2.13 16.26 -2.21
C ALA A 73 -2.79 17.51 -2.82
N LEU A 74 -3.17 17.44 -4.10
CA LEU A 74 -3.79 18.57 -4.81
C LEU A 74 -5.22 18.83 -4.35
N MET A 75 -6.00 17.78 -4.07
CA MET A 75 -7.38 17.94 -3.64
C MET A 75 -7.53 18.40 -2.19
N THR A 76 -6.62 18.00 -1.31
CA THR A 76 -6.77 18.21 0.14
C THR A 76 -5.69 19.09 0.75
N ASN A 77 -4.49 19.12 0.17
CA ASN A 77 -3.27 19.66 0.78
C ASN A 77 -2.83 18.86 2.04
N TYR A 78 -3.12 17.56 2.11
CA TYR A 78 -2.70 16.72 3.23
C TYR A 78 -1.34 16.07 2.99
N PRO A 79 -0.51 15.87 4.03
CA PRO A 79 0.75 15.13 3.96
C PRO A 79 0.50 13.63 3.98
N LEU A 80 -0.38 13.14 3.08
CA LEU A 80 -0.81 11.75 3.00
C LEU A 80 -0.32 11.11 1.71
N ALA A 81 0.39 10.01 1.83
CA ALA A 81 0.76 9.16 0.72
C ALA A 81 -0.22 7.98 0.59
N LEU A 82 -0.51 7.61 -0.64
CA LEU A 82 -1.39 6.51 -1.01
C LEU A 82 -0.60 5.48 -1.80
N ALA A 83 -0.91 4.20 -1.57
CA ALA A 83 -0.35 3.08 -2.32
C ALA A 83 -1.31 1.87 -2.27
N PRO A 84 -1.09 0.81 -3.07
CA PRO A 84 -1.91 -0.40 -3.00
C PRO A 84 -2.00 -0.97 -1.60
N GLY A 85 -3.23 -1.21 -1.12
CA GLY A 85 -3.51 -1.63 0.25
C GLY A 85 -3.15 -3.08 0.51
N MET A 86 -2.22 -3.35 1.46
CA MET A 86 -1.70 -4.70 1.68
C MET A 86 -2.75 -5.70 2.13
N GLY A 87 -3.67 -5.30 3.02
CA GLY A 87 -4.76 -6.15 3.48
C GLY A 87 -5.69 -6.58 2.34
N ILE A 88 -6.00 -5.63 1.46
CA ILE A 88 -6.86 -5.86 0.31
C ILE A 88 -6.13 -6.68 -0.75
N ASN A 89 -4.84 -6.44 -1.00
CA ASN A 89 -4.02 -7.24 -1.91
C ASN A 89 -3.97 -8.71 -1.50
N THR A 90 -3.80 -8.94 -0.21
CA THR A 90 -3.78 -10.28 0.38
C THR A 90 -5.13 -10.97 0.21
N TYR A 91 -6.24 -10.29 0.48
CA TYR A 91 -7.59 -10.82 0.25
C TYR A 91 -7.85 -11.06 -1.25
N PHE A 92 -7.49 -10.11 -2.10
CA PHE A 92 -7.58 -10.22 -3.56
C PHE A 92 -6.87 -11.47 -4.08
N THR A 93 -5.60 -11.66 -3.69
CA THR A 93 -4.79 -12.77 -4.17
C THR A 93 -5.22 -14.11 -3.58
N TYR A 94 -5.24 -14.21 -2.25
CA TYR A 94 -5.36 -15.52 -1.61
C TYR A 94 -6.81 -15.95 -1.41
N SER A 95 -7.72 -15.04 -1.12
CA SER A 95 -9.13 -15.41 -0.93
C SER A 95 -9.90 -15.39 -2.25
N VAL A 96 -9.74 -14.35 -3.07
CA VAL A 96 -10.53 -14.21 -4.30
C VAL A 96 -9.90 -15.00 -5.44
N CYS A 97 -8.63 -14.76 -5.79
CA CYS A 97 -8.04 -15.41 -6.95
C CYS A 97 -7.74 -16.88 -6.69
N ILE A 98 -7.02 -17.21 -5.62
CA ILE A 98 -6.62 -18.60 -5.33
C ILE A 98 -7.75 -19.36 -4.66
N GLY A 99 -8.35 -18.83 -3.60
CA GLY A 99 -9.34 -19.51 -2.79
C GLY A 99 -10.67 -19.74 -3.50
N ALA A 100 -11.19 -18.72 -4.19
CA ALA A 100 -12.44 -18.81 -4.96
C ALA A 100 -12.23 -19.21 -6.43
N GLY A 101 -10.97 -19.34 -6.91
CA GLY A 101 -10.65 -19.70 -8.28
C GLY A 101 -11.05 -18.63 -9.31
N ILE A 102 -11.11 -17.36 -8.92
CA ILE A 102 -11.54 -16.27 -9.78
C ILE A 102 -10.31 -15.68 -10.50
N PRO A 103 -10.32 -15.57 -11.84
CA PRO A 103 -9.24 -14.94 -12.57
C PRO A 103 -8.97 -13.52 -12.09
N TRP A 104 -7.71 -13.12 -11.97
CA TRP A 104 -7.31 -11.79 -11.47
C TRP A 104 -7.92 -10.63 -12.28
N GLN A 105 -8.17 -10.83 -13.58
CA GLN A 105 -8.85 -9.86 -14.44
C GLN A 105 -10.27 -9.57 -13.95
N SER A 106 -10.98 -10.61 -13.53
CA SER A 106 -12.34 -10.47 -12.96
C SER A 106 -12.29 -9.88 -11.55
N ALA A 107 -11.28 -10.22 -10.77
CA ALA A 107 -11.06 -9.61 -9.46
C ALA A 107 -10.74 -8.11 -9.57
N LEU A 108 -9.99 -7.66 -10.60
CA LEU A 108 -9.82 -6.24 -10.92
C LEU A 108 -11.17 -5.57 -11.29
N GLY A 109 -12.06 -6.29 -11.95
CA GLY A 109 -13.43 -5.82 -12.20
C GLY A 109 -14.19 -5.55 -10.90
N PHE A 110 -14.01 -6.36 -9.85
CA PHE A 110 -14.60 -6.11 -8.52
C PHE A 110 -14.04 -4.82 -7.89
N VAL A 111 -12.73 -4.63 -7.96
CA VAL A 111 -12.06 -3.41 -7.45
C VAL A 111 -12.59 -2.17 -8.17
N PHE A 112 -12.74 -2.24 -9.49
CA PHE A 112 -13.29 -1.14 -10.29
C PHE A 112 -14.71 -0.78 -9.86
N ILE A 113 -15.59 -1.78 -9.73
CA ILE A 113 -16.98 -1.57 -9.32
C ILE A 113 -17.03 -0.96 -7.91
N ASN A 114 -16.19 -1.46 -6.98
CA ASN A 114 -16.10 -0.91 -5.63
C ASN A 114 -15.63 0.54 -5.65
N GLY A 115 -14.62 0.88 -6.44
CA GLY A 115 -14.18 2.26 -6.62
C GLY A 115 -15.29 3.17 -7.17
N ALA A 116 -16.06 2.69 -8.16
CA ALA A 116 -17.20 3.42 -8.72
C ALA A 116 -18.32 3.62 -7.68
N VAL A 117 -18.63 2.58 -6.90
CA VAL A 117 -19.60 2.67 -5.78
C VAL A 117 -19.10 3.65 -4.73
N PHE A 118 -17.81 3.60 -4.35
CA PHE A 118 -17.24 4.56 -3.40
C PHE A 118 -17.31 5.99 -3.92
N LEU A 119 -17.03 6.20 -5.19
CA LEU A 119 -17.12 7.54 -5.78
C LEU A 119 -18.57 8.07 -5.66
N LEU A 120 -19.54 7.24 -6.02
CA LEU A 120 -20.97 7.61 -5.94
C LEU A 120 -21.39 7.97 -4.51
N ILE A 121 -21.08 7.12 -3.53
CA ILE A 121 -21.45 7.36 -2.13
C ILE A 121 -20.63 8.47 -1.46
N SER A 122 -19.40 8.75 -1.96
CA SER A 122 -18.57 9.87 -1.47
C SER A 122 -19.10 11.22 -1.97
N VAL A 123 -19.50 11.31 -3.23
CA VAL A 123 -20.09 12.53 -3.79
C VAL A 123 -21.42 12.87 -3.12
N THR A 124 -22.22 11.87 -2.73
CA THR A 124 -23.50 12.06 -2.03
C THR A 124 -23.33 12.30 -0.52
N GLY A 125 -22.15 12.18 0.03
CA GLY A 125 -21.86 12.29 1.48
C GLY A 125 -22.39 11.11 2.32
N ILE A 126 -22.93 10.07 1.69
CA ILE A 126 -23.45 8.88 2.37
C ILE A 126 -22.31 8.08 3.03
N ARG A 127 -21.12 8.03 2.41
CA ARG A 127 -19.96 7.30 2.94
C ARG A 127 -19.60 7.74 4.35
N GLU A 128 -19.60 9.04 4.61
CA GLU A 128 -19.32 9.60 5.93
C GLU A 128 -20.37 9.17 6.97
N LYS A 129 -21.65 9.18 6.60
CA LYS A 129 -22.74 8.72 7.47
C LYS A 129 -22.64 7.23 7.80
N ILE A 130 -22.34 6.38 6.81
CA ILE A 130 -22.15 4.93 7.01
C ILE A 130 -21.02 4.70 8.02
N VAL A 131 -19.88 5.36 7.83
CA VAL A 131 -18.72 5.20 8.72
C VAL A 131 -19.05 5.63 10.16
N ASN A 132 -19.75 6.74 10.33
CA ASN A 132 -20.10 7.25 11.65
C ASN A 132 -21.15 6.38 12.36
N SER A 133 -21.96 5.62 11.62
CA SER A 133 -22.94 4.69 12.21
C SER A 133 -22.34 3.36 12.71
N ILE A 134 -21.10 3.04 12.32
CA ILE A 134 -20.46 1.79 12.73
C ILE A 134 -19.75 1.96 14.08
N PRO A 135 -20.01 1.08 15.06
CA PRO A 135 -19.38 1.13 16.39
C PRO A 135 -17.85 1.05 16.30
N LEU A 136 -17.16 1.81 17.16
CA LEU A 136 -15.69 1.83 17.21
C LEU A 136 -15.09 0.43 17.41
N ASN A 137 -15.69 -0.40 18.26
CA ASN A 137 -15.22 -1.76 18.53
C ASN A 137 -15.20 -2.62 17.25
N LEU A 138 -16.20 -2.47 16.39
CA LEU A 138 -16.25 -3.21 15.12
C LEU A 138 -15.15 -2.72 14.15
N LYS A 139 -14.91 -1.41 14.09
CA LYS A 139 -13.80 -0.84 13.30
C LYS A 139 -12.45 -1.41 13.75
N LEU A 140 -12.20 -1.43 15.05
CA LEU A 140 -10.97 -1.98 15.64
C LEU A 140 -10.84 -3.48 15.37
N ALA A 141 -11.93 -4.24 15.51
CA ALA A 141 -11.93 -5.68 15.25
C ALA A 141 -11.59 -6.01 13.79
N ILE A 142 -12.12 -5.25 12.82
CA ILE A 142 -11.79 -5.42 11.39
C ILE A 142 -10.32 -5.13 11.15
N THR A 143 -9.79 -4.04 11.69
CA THR A 143 -8.35 -3.69 11.55
C THR A 143 -7.45 -4.77 12.15
N CYS A 144 -7.78 -5.29 13.33
CA CYS A 144 -7.05 -6.40 13.94
C CYS A 144 -7.13 -7.67 13.08
N GLY A 145 -8.31 -8.00 12.56
CA GLY A 145 -8.50 -9.17 11.69
C GLY A 145 -7.67 -9.09 10.41
N VAL A 146 -7.63 -7.94 9.77
CA VAL A 146 -6.78 -7.69 8.58
C VAL A 146 -5.30 -7.83 8.95
N GLY A 147 -4.87 -7.25 10.07
CA GLY A 147 -3.48 -7.37 10.53
C GLY A 147 -3.06 -8.81 10.81
N LEU A 148 -3.91 -9.60 11.46
CA LEU A 148 -3.67 -11.02 11.72
C LEU A 148 -3.63 -11.85 10.42
N PHE A 149 -4.49 -11.53 9.46
CA PHE A 149 -4.50 -12.19 8.16
C PHE A 149 -3.21 -11.94 7.38
N ILE A 150 -2.73 -10.68 7.34
CA ILE A 150 -1.45 -10.33 6.70
C ILE A 150 -0.29 -11.06 7.40
N ALA A 151 -0.28 -11.06 8.73
CA ALA A 151 0.75 -11.76 9.51
C ALA A 151 0.77 -13.27 9.20
N PHE A 152 -0.41 -13.91 9.16
CA PHE A 152 -0.53 -15.32 8.81
C PHE A 152 0.02 -15.63 7.41
N ILE A 153 -0.32 -14.82 6.41
CA ILE A 153 0.20 -15.00 5.05
C ILE A 153 1.72 -14.77 5.00
N GLY A 154 2.23 -13.77 5.73
CA GLY A 154 3.67 -13.55 5.86
C GLY A 154 4.39 -14.75 6.45
N LEU A 155 3.89 -15.32 7.54
CA LEU A 155 4.45 -16.52 8.17
C LEU A 155 4.40 -17.75 7.26
N LYS A 156 3.31 -17.89 6.48
CA LYS A 156 3.17 -18.95 5.46
C LYS A 156 4.21 -18.81 4.34
N ASN A 157 4.34 -17.60 3.79
CA ASN A 157 5.28 -17.35 2.69
C ASN A 157 6.74 -17.48 3.15
N ALA A 158 7.03 -17.14 4.39
CA ALA A 158 8.34 -17.36 5.02
C ALA A 158 8.64 -18.84 5.35
N GLY A 159 7.68 -19.75 5.16
CA GLY A 159 7.85 -21.17 5.51
C GLY A 159 7.84 -21.46 7.01
N ILE A 160 7.52 -20.48 7.85
CA ILE A 160 7.39 -20.63 9.31
C ILE A 160 6.14 -21.46 9.65
N ILE A 161 5.08 -21.25 8.88
CA ILE A 161 3.84 -22.03 8.94
C ILE A 161 3.66 -22.76 7.61
N VAL A 162 3.37 -24.06 7.67
CA VAL A 162 3.14 -24.90 6.49
C VAL A 162 1.78 -25.60 6.58
N ALA A 163 1.26 -26.03 5.43
CA ALA A 163 0.00 -26.75 5.37
C ALA A 163 0.13 -28.14 6.01
N ASN A 164 -0.89 -28.53 6.77
CA ASN A 164 -1.00 -29.87 7.38
C ASN A 164 -2.41 -30.41 7.18
N LYS A 165 -2.52 -31.67 6.75
CA LYS A 165 -3.82 -32.29 6.44
C LYS A 165 -4.71 -32.51 7.66
N ALA A 166 -4.11 -32.69 8.86
CA ALA A 166 -4.86 -32.97 10.08
C ALA A 166 -5.26 -31.71 10.85
N THR A 167 -4.34 -30.74 10.93
CA THR A 167 -4.50 -29.49 11.71
C THR A 167 -4.64 -28.24 10.86
N PHE A 168 -4.74 -28.41 9.52
CA PHE A 168 -4.72 -27.35 8.50
C PHE A 168 -3.38 -26.62 8.41
N VAL A 169 -2.73 -26.36 9.52
CA VAL A 169 -1.42 -25.71 9.62
C VAL A 169 -0.54 -26.41 10.65
N SER A 170 0.77 -26.38 10.42
CA SER A 170 1.78 -26.84 11.35
C SER A 170 3.02 -25.98 11.27
N GLN A 171 3.92 -26.17 12.20
CA GLN A 171 5.24 -25.54 12.20
C GLN A 171 6.05 -26.01 10.99
N GLY A 172 6.73 -25.08 10.33
CA GLY A 172 7.70 -25.38 9.28
C GLY A 172 9.04 -25.86 9.82
N ASP A 173 9.98 -26.13 8.94
CA ASP A 173 11.34 -26.53 9.31
C ASP A 173 12.18 -25.32 9.67
N PHE A 174 12.37 -25.06 10.95
CA PHE A 174 13.19 -23.95 11.45
C PHE A 174 14.70 -24.15 11.23
N SER A 175 15.12 -25.37 10.87
CA SER A 175 16.51 -25.64 10.49
C SER A 175 16.81 -25.23 9.05
N ALA A 176 15.78 -24.99 8.23
CA ALA A 176 15.94 -24.53 6.86
C ALA A 176 16.50 -23.09 6.84
N PRO A 177 17.60 -22.84 6.10
CA PRO A 177 18.27 -21.53 6.11
C PRO A 177 17.36 -20.36 5.71
N PRO A 178 16.43 -20.48 4.72
CA PRO A 178 15.49 -19.40 4.41
C PRO A 178 14.55 -19.07 5.56
N VAL A 179 14.07 -20.09 6.30
CA VAL A 179 13.18 -19.89 7.46
C VAL A 179 13.91 -19.21 8.62
N ALA A 180 15.15 -19.62 8.88
CA ALA A 180 16.01 -18.98 9.89
C ALA A 180 16.28 -17.50 9.54
N LEU A 181 16.53 -17.21 8.24
CA LEU A 181 16.70 -15.84 7.76
C LEU A 181 15.43 -15.00 7.94
N ALA A 182 14.26 -15.56 7.66
CA ALA A 182 12.98 -14.89 7.86
C ALA A 182 12.73 -14.58 9.35
N LEU A 183 13.02 -15.52 10.26
CA LEU A 183 12.94 -15.29 11.72
C LEU A 183 13.90 -14.19 12.17
N PHE A 184 15.14 -14.19 11.65
CA PHE A 184 16.09 -13.11 11.89
C PHE A 184 15.54 -11.77 11.40
N GLY A 185 14.92 -11.72 10.20
CA GLY A 185 14.31 -10.52 9.63
C GLY A 185 13.19 -9.96 10.50
N ILE A 186 12.31 -10.82 11.03
CA ILE A 186 11.25 -10.44 11.97
C ILE A 186 11.84 -9.85 13.25
N ALA A 187 12.87 -10.49 13.83
CA ALA A 187 13.54 -10.01 15.03
C ALA A 187 14.22 -8.66 14.78
N LEU A 188 14.91 -8.51 13.66
CA LEU A 188 15.55 -7.25 13.25
C LEU A 188 14.52 -6.15 13.09
N ALA A 189 13.41 -6.41 12.39
CA ALA A 189 12.32 -5.44 12.23
C ALA A 189 11.75 -5.01 13.59
N ALA A 190 11.50 -5.96 14.50
CA ALA A 190 11.00 -5.67 15.84
C ALA A 190 11.96 -4.77 16.63
N VAL A 191 13.27 -5.05 16.59
CA VAL A 191 14.29 -4.22 17.25
C VAL A 191 14.34 -2.82 16.65
N LEU A 192 14.36 -2.69 15.33
CA LEU A 192 14.41 -1.38 14.66
C LEU A 192 13.16 -0.54 14.93
N VAL A 193 11.98 -1.16 14.92
CA VAL A 193 10.70 -0.49 15.23
C VAL A 193 10.66 -0.04 16.69
N THR A 194 11.04 -0.88 17.63
CA THR A 194 11.06 -0.52 19.07
C THR A 194 12.07 0.59 19.37
N ARG A 195 13.18 0.65 18.61
CA ARG A 195 14.16 1.74 18.66
C ARG A 195 13.70 3.00 17.94
N LYS A 196 12.49 2.99 17.35
CA LYS A 196 11.92 4.13 16.59
C LYS A 196 12.82 4.64 15.47
N ILE A 197 13.56 3.73 14.81
CA ILE A 197 14.44 4.09 13.69
C ILE A 197 13.57 4.40 12.47
N PRO A 198 13.72 5.59 11.84
CA PRO A 198 13.00 5.91 10.60
C PRO A 198 13.31 4.88 9.51
N GLY A 199 12.27 4.38 8.81
CA GLY A 199 12.45 3.37 7.77
C GLY A 199 12.83 1.97 8.31
N ALA A 200 12.50 1.64 9.57
CA ALA A 200 12.84 0.36 10.22
C ALA A 200 12.49 -0.85 9.34
N ILE A 201 11.33 -0.85 8.70
CA ILE A 201 10.86 -1.96 7.85
C ILE A 201 11.74 -2.09 6.61
N ILE A 202 12.00 -1.01 5.87
CA ILE A 202 12.85 -1.08 4.67
C ILE A 202 14.29 -1.46 5.03
N LEU A 203 14.81 -0.97 6.16
CA LEU A 203 16.14 -1.34 6.64
C LEU A 203 16.25 -2.82 7.00
N SER A 204 15.20 -3.40 7.61
CA SER A 204 15.17 -4.84 7.88
C SER A 204 15.09 -5.67 6.61
N ILE A 205 14.28 -5.25 5.63
CA ILE A 205 14.19 -5.90 4.31
C ILE A 205 15.55 -5.87 3.61
N LEU A 206 16.21 -4.71 3.55
CA LEU A 206 17.53 -4.58 2.94
C LEU A 206 18.58 -5.43 3.67
N GLY A 207 18.53 -5.47 5.01
CA GLY A 207 19.41 -6.32 5.81
C GLY A 207 19.23 -7.80 5.49
N VAL A 208 17.98 -8.29 5.44
CA VAL A 208 17.67 -9.68 5.06
C VAL A 208 18.09 -9.96 3.62
N THR A 209 17.83 -9.03 2.69
CA THR A 209 18.23 -9.18 1.28
C THR A 209 19.73 -9.30 1.13
N LEU A 210 20.51 -8.47 1.82
CA LEU A 210 21.98 -8.53 1.78
C LEU A 210 22.52 -9.83 2.39
N ILE A 211 21.99 -10.28 3.52
CA ILE A 211 22.39 -11.53 4.15
C ILE A 211 21.98 -12.72 3.28
N GLY A 212 20.79 -12.67 2.65
CA GLY A 212 20.25 -13.71 1.78
C GLY A 212 21.12 -14.03 0.56
N ILE A 213 22.03 -13.12 0.15
CA ILE A 213 23.02 -13.38 -0.91
C ILE A 213 23.97 -14.53 -0.53
N PHE A 214 24.25 -14.69 0.76
CA PHE A 214 25.18 -15.70 1.28
C PHE A 214 24.47 -16.95 1.78
N ILE A 215 23.13 -16.96 1.83
CA ILE A 215 22.33 -18.06 2.39
C ILE A 215 21.78 -18.92 1.26
N PRO A 216 22.09 -20.23 1.24
CA PRO A 216 21.53 -21.14 0.24
C PRO A 216 20.01 -21.32 0.44
N ASP A 217 19.28 -21.41 -0.67
CA ASP A 217 17.81 -21.63 -0.66
C ASP A 217 17.42 -23.12 -0.56
N GLY A 218 18.41 -24.03 -0.58
CA GLY A 218 18.19 -25.48 -0.60
C GLY A 218 17.93 -26.07 -1.98
N THR A 219 17.82 -25.25 -3.04
CA THR A 219 17.62 -25.70 -4.43
C THR A 219 18.88 -25.61 -5.29
N GLY A 220 20.01 -25.17 -4.71
CA GLY A 220 21.28 -24.93 -5.39
C GLY A 220 21.52 -23.48 -5.77
N SER A 221 20.64 -22.58 -5.36
CA SER A 221 20.73 -21.13 -5.50
C SER A 221 20.84 -20.46 -4.12
N HIS A 222 20.80 -19.14 -4.07
CA HIS A 222 20.76 -18.36 -2.83
C HIS A 222 19.37 -17.73 -2.65
N VAL A 223 19.01 -17.44 -1.40
CA VAL A 223 17.73 -16.82 -1.06
C VAL A 223 17.56 -15.47 -1.78
N THR A 224 18.63 -14.71 -1.87
CA THR A 224 18.68 -13.48 -2.68
C THR A 224 19.61 -13.70 -3.87
N VAL A 225 19.08 -13.56 -5.08
CA VAL A 225 19.86 -13.57 -6.30
C VAL A 225 20.28 -12.13 -6.60
N TRP A 226 21.61 -11.88 -6.70
CA TRP A 226 22.12 -10.57 -7.02
C TRP A 226 21.67 -10.13 -8.42
N PRO A 227 21.07 -8.93 -8.58
CA PRO A 227 20.59 -8.49 -9.87
C PRO A 227 21.75 -8.20 -10.84
N HIS A 228 21.56 -8.54 -12.11
CA HIS A 228 22.56 -8.28 -13.15
C HIS A 228 22.85 -6.79 -13.40
N SER A 229 21.90 -5.92 -13.02
CA SER A 229 22.00 -4.46 -13.14
C SER A 229 21.34 -3.78 -11.96
N ILE A 230 21.87 -2.61 -11.58
CA ILE A 230 21.26 -1.75 -10.53
C ILE A 230 20.16 -0.89 -11.14
N PHE A 231 20.35 -0.48 -12.40
CA PHE A 231 19.45 0.38 -13.16
C PHE A 231 18.82 -0.36 -14.33
N SER A 232 17.53 -0.15 -14.54
CA SER A 232 16.84 -0.56 -15.75
C SER A 232 15.72 0.41 -16.10
N LEU A 233 15.29 0.39 -17.37
CA LEU A 233 14.04 1.04 -17.74
C LEU A 233 12.87 0.28 -17.06
N PRO A 234 11.79 0.99 -16.67
CA PRO A 234 10.60 0.36 -16.12
C PRO A 234 10.03 -0.69 -17.08
N ALA A 235 9.62 -1.83 -16.55
CA ALA A 235 8.95 -2.85 -17.36
C ALA A 235 7.62 -2.30 -17.90
N SER A 236 7.23 -2.76 -19.12
CA SER A 236 5.94 -2.35 -19.71
C SER A 236 4.76 -2.73 -18.80
N PRO A 237 3.84 -1.82 -18.52
CA PRO A 237 2.62 -2.11 -17.77
C PRO A 237 1.54 -2.80 -18.60
N GLU A 238 1.72 -2.90 -19.92
CA GLU A 238 0.74 -3.44 -20.88
C GLU A 238 0.16 -4.81 -20.50
N PRO A 239 0.93 -5.78 -19.97
CA PRO A 239 0.39 -7.09 -19.61
C PRO A 239 -0.71 -7.05 -18.54
N VAL A 240 -0.79 -6.00 -17.75
CA VAL A 240 -1.78 -5.87 -16.65
C VAL A 240 -2.74 -4.70 -16.85
N MET A 241 -2.32 -3.67 -17.59
CA MET A 241 -3.10 -2.44 -17.79
C MET A 241 -4.34 -2.72 -18.64
N LEU A 242 -5.50 -2.19 -18.22
CA LEU A 242 -6.80 -2.32 -18.89
C LEU A 242 -7.26 -3.78 -19.14
N LYS A 243 -6.76 -4.74 -18.37
CA LYS A 243 -7.11 -6.18 -18.49
C LYS A 243 -8.30 -6.57 -17.61
N LEU A 244 -8.94 -5.63 -16.91
CA LEU A 244 -10.10 -5.93 -16.07
C LEU A 244 -11.27 -6.53 -16.89
N ASN A 245 -12.03 -7.44 -16.27
CA ASN A 245 -13.11 -8.17 -16.92
C ASN A 245 -14.33 -8.26 -15.98
N PHE A 246 -15.52 -7.99 -16.52
CA PHE A 246 -16.77 -8.02 -15.77
C PHE A 246 -17.60 -9.29 -15.97
N ASN A 247 -17.15 -10.22 -16.82
CA ASN A 247 -17.92 -11.41 -17.18
C ASN A 247 -18.28 -12.25 -15.95
N TYR A 248 -17.37 -12.36 -14.96
CA TYR A 248 -17.66 -13.14 -13.74
C TYR A 248 -18.77 -12.48 -12.92
N VAL A 249 -18.79 -11.14 -12.79
CA VAL A 249 -19.85 -10.43 -12.07
C VAL A 249 -21.19 -10.64 -12.75
N ILE A 250 -21.22 -10.53 -14.06
CA ILE A 250 -22.47 -10.69 -14.85
C ILE A 250 -23.01 -12.11 -14.75
N ALA A 251 -22.13 -13.11 -14.90
CA ALA A 251 -22.53 -14.54 -14.91
C ALA A 251 -22.83 -15.10 -13.51
N HIS A 252 -22.19 -14.58 -12.46
CA HIS A 252 -22.22 -15.15 -11.11
C HIS A 252 -22.46 -14.09 -10.02
N PHE A 253 -23.38 -13.15 -10.26
CA PHE A 253 -23.60 -11.99 -9.38
C PHE A 253 -23.82 -12.38 -7.91
N ALA A 254 -24.61 -13.41 -7.64
CA ALA A 254 -24.88 -13.87 -6.28
C ALA A 254 -23.61 -14.36 -5.53
N LYS A 255 -22.61 -14.89 -6.24
CA LYS A 255 -21.32 -15.30 -5.67
C LYS A 255 -20.33 -14.14 -5.59
N ALA A 256 -20.40 -13.21 -6.53
CA ALA A 256 -19.54 -12.04 -6.57
C ALA A 256 -19.92 -11.01 -5.49
N LEU A 257 -21.20 -10.84 -5.19
CA LEU A 257 -21.70 -9.83 -4.26
C LEU A 257 -21.10 -9.90 -2.86
N PRO A 258 -21.01 -11.05 -2.17
CA PRO A 258 -20.35 -11.12 -0.86
C PRO A 258 -18.86 -10.74 -0.91
N ILE A 259 -18.16 -11.13 -1.98
CA ILE A 259 -16.74 -10.80 -2.18
C ILE A 259 -16.58 -9.28 -2.35
N MET A 260 -17.40 -8.67 -3.19
CA MET A 260 -17.38 -7.22 -3.42
C MET A 260 -17.74 -6.44 -2.15
N LEU A 261 -18.75 -6.90 -1.38
CA LEU A 261 -19.10 -6.28 -0.10
C LEU A 261 -17.95 -6.37 0.91
N THR A 262 -17.26 -7.51 0.97
CA THR A 262 -16.08 -7.67 1.85
C THR A 262 -14.97 -6.71 1.45
N LEU A 263 -14.62 -6.64 0.15
CA LEU A 263 -13.63 -5.68 -0.35
C LEU A 263 -14.03 -4.24 -0.01
N LEU A 264 -15.29 -3.88 -0.21
CA LEU A 264 -15.81 -2.55 0.06
C LEU A 264 -15.72 -2.19 1.55
N ILE A 265 -16.10 -3.12 2.43
CA ILE A 265 -16.05 -2.90 3.88
C ILE A 265 -14.60 -2.76 4.35
N VAL A 266 -13.71 -3.66 3.94
CA VAL A 266 -12.29 -3.62 4.33
C VAL A 266 -11.63 -2.33 3.87
N ASP A 267 -11.80 -1.95 2.59
CA ASP A 267 -11.27 -0.73 2.00
C ASP A 267 -11.76 0.53 2.73
N MET A 268 -13.06 0.58 3.02
CA MET A 268 -13.66 1.70 3.72
C MET A 268 -13.05 1.93 5.11
N PHE A 269 -12.82 0.85 5.88
CA PHE A 269 -12.28 0.98 7.23
C PHE A 269 -10.79 1.25 7.26
N ASP A 270 -10.03 0.60 6.41
CA ASP A 270 -8.59 0.79 6.30
C ASP A 270 -8.29 2.26 5.97
N ASN A 271 -8.96 2.79 4.99
CA ASN A 271 -8.77 4.14 4.52
C ASN A 271 -9.17 5.22 5.53
N ILE A 272 -10.34 5.10 6.14
CA ILE A 272 -10.83 6.10 7.09
C ILE A 272 -10.02 6.05 8.39
N GLY A 273 -9.68 4.86 8.86
CA GLY A 273 -8.84 4.70 10.04
C GLY A 273 -7.49 5.41 9.88
N THR A 274 -6.85 5.18 8.75
CA THR A 274 -5.56 5.82 8.40
C THR A 274 -5.71 7.33 8.20
N LEU A 275 -6.72 7.77 7.45
CA LEU A 275 -6.98 9.18 7.20
C LEU A 275 -7.14 9.97 8.52
N ILE A 276 -7.97 9.47 9.43
CA ILE A 276 -8.18 10.09 10.74
C ILE A 276 -6.90 10.04 11.59
N GLY A 277 -6.24 8.89 11.64
CA GLY A 277 -5.03 8.70 12.44
C GLY A 277 -3.91 9.65 12.06
N VAL A 278 -3.59 9.74 10.77
CA VAL A 278 -2.50 10.59 10.27
C VAL A 278 -2.84 12.06 10.35
N THR A 279 -4.07 12.46 9.97
CA THR A 279 -4.48 13.88 10.02
C THR A 279 -4.60 14.42 11.44
N LYS A 280 -4.98 13.56 12.41
CA LYS A 280 -4.95 13.90 13.84
C LYS A 280 -3.51 14.17 14.30
N ARG A 281 -2.56 13.31 13.95
CA ARG A 281 -1.13 13.51 14.25
C ARG A 281 -0.56 14.77 13.58
N ALA A 282 -1.01 15.07 12.36
CA ALA A 282 -0.61 16.29 11.63
C ALA A 282 -1.20 17.58 12.22
N GLY A 283 -2.11 17.49 13.19
CA GLY A 283 -2.79 18.65 13.77
C GLY A 283 -3.77 19.33 12.81
N LEU A 284 -4.31 18.59 11.84
CA LEU A 284 -5.22 19.10 10.81
C LEU A 284 -6.70 19.01 11.20
N MET A 285 -7.02 18.30 12.29
CA MET A 285 -8.38 18.20 12.81
C MET A 285 -8.80 19.49 13.52
N LYS A 286 -10.06 19.88 13.36
CA LYS A 286 -10.64 21.00 14.09
C LYS A 286 -10.88 20.62 15.57
N PRO A 287 -11.07 21.64 16.46
CA PRO A 287 -11.38 21.38 17.86
C PRO A 287 -12.64 20.55 18.10
N ASP A 288 -13.59 20.61 17.19
CA ASP A 288 -14.84 19.82 17.21
C ASP A 288 -14.66 18.35 16.77
N GLY A 289 -13.42 17.94 16.47
CA GLY A 289 -13.10 16.59 16.00
C GLY A 289 -13.38 16.35 14.51
N THR A 290 -13.82 17.37 13.76
CA THR A 290 -14.07 17.23 12.32
C THR A 290 -12.77 17.42 11.51
N LEU A 291 -12.69 16.70 10.38
CA LEU A 291 -11.56 16.83 9.45
C LEU A 291 -11.98 17.75 8.28
N PRO A 292 -11.31 18.90 8.09
CA PRO A 292 -11.54 19.75 6.93
C PRO A 292 -11.31 18.98 5.63
N LYS A 293 -12.12 19.22 4.61
CA LYS A 293 -11.98 18.61 3.27
C LYS A 293 -12.08 17.06 3.23
N VAL A 294 -12.65 16.42 4.26
CA VAL A 294 -12.80 14.94 4.29
C VAL A 294 -13.51 14.42 3.04
N GLY A 295 -14.56 15.08 2.56
CA GLY A 295 -15.25 14.70 1.32
C GLY A 295 -14.31 14.68 0.10
N ARG A 296 -13.41 15.66 -0.02
CA ARG A 296 -12.40 15.67 -1.11
C ARG A 296 -11.39 14.53 -0.98
N ALA A 297 -10.99 14.20 0.25
CA ALA A 297 -10.11 13.07 0.50
C ALA A 297 -10.76 11.75 0.09
N LEU A 298 -12.04 11.55 0.44
CA LEU A 298 -12.81 10.35 0.08
C LEU A 298 -13.06 10.24 -1.43
N ILE A 299 -13.28 11.36 -2.12
CA ILE A 299 -13.40 11.39 -3.59
C ILE A 299 -12.05 11.05 -4.24
N SER A 300 -10.94 11.66 -3.77
CA SER A 300 -9.59 11.35 -4.25
C SER A 300 -9.27 9.86 -4.14
N ASP A 301 -9.58 9.28 -3.02
CA ASP A 301 -9.42 7.86 -2.74
C ASP A 301 -10.25 6.97 -3.69
N SER A 302 -11.51 7.31 -3.89
CA SER A 302 -12.38 6.58 -4.83
C SER A 302 -11.87 6.63 -6.28
N ILE A 303 -11.38 7.78 -6.73
CA ILE A 303 -10.76 7.93 -8.05
C ILE A 303 -9.47 7.09 -8.10
N ALA A 304 -8.67 7.09 -7.04
CA ALA A 304 -7.45 6.29 -6.94
C ALA A 304 -7.76 4.78 -7.07
N ALA A 305 -8.82 4.28 -6.44
CA ALA A 305 -9.27 2.89 -6.55
C ALA A 305 -9.70 2.51 -7.99
N ILE A 306 -10.39 3.42 -8.69
CA ILE A 306 -10.75 3.22 -10.10
C ILE A 306 -9.49 3.18 -10.97
N VAL A 307 -8.59 4.15 -10.81
CA VAL A 307 -7.36 4.24 -11.62
C VAL A 307 -6.45 3.06 -11.35
N SER A 308 -6.33 2.59 -10.09
CA SER A 308 -5.50 1.44 -9.75
C SER A 308 -5.99 0.15 -10.43
N SER A 309 -7.30 -0.10 -10.43
CA SER A 309 -7.89 -1.27 -11.11
C SER A 309 -7.68 -1.22 -12.62
N LEU A 310 -7.80 -0.04 -13.26
CA LEU A 310 -7.50 0.16 -14.68
C LEU A 310 -6.02 -0.01 -14.99
N SER A 311 -5.15 0.38 -14.06
CA SER A 311 -3.70 0.21 -14.21
C SER A 311 -3.26 -1.24 -14.01
N GLY A 312 -4.10 -2.11 -13.43
CA GLY A 312 -3.80 -3.52 -13.24
C GLY A 312 -3.20 -3.84 -11.87
N THR A 313 -3.56 -3.09 -10.84
CA THR A 313 -3.28 -3.43 -9.44
C THR A 313 -4.55 -3.34 -8.60
N SER A 314 -4.53 -3.86 -7.37
CA SER A 314 -5.69 -3.79 -6.48
C SER A 314 -5.91 -2.35 -6.00
N THR A 315 -6.90 -2.17 -5.12
CA THR A 315 -7.26 -0.83 -4.63
C THR A 315 -6.11 -0.15 -3.90
N VAL A 316 -6.03 1.17 -4.07
CA VAL A 316 -5.09 2.06 -3.38
C VAL A 316 -5.76 2.64 -2.16
N VAL A 317 -5.04 2.72 -1.05
CA VAL A 317 -5.50 3.27 0.23
C VAL A 317 -4.51 4.28 0.80
N SER A 318 -4.97 5.10 1.73
CA SER A 318 -4.08 5.98 2.51
C SER A 318 -3.19 5.17 3.43
N TYR A 319 -1.89 5.51 3.52
CA TYR A 319 -0.90 4.75 4.27
C TYR A 319 -0.62 5.38 5.64
N ILE A 320 -0.67 4.54 6.69
CA ILE A 320 -0.37 4.96 8.07
C ILE A 320 1.09 5.41 8.24
N GLU A 321 1.99 4.92 7.41
CA GLU A 321 3.40 5.30 7.35
C GLU A 321 3.60 6.78 7.03
N SER A 322 2.60 7.45 6.47
CA SER A 322 2.58 8.92 6.31
C SER A 322 2.75 9.63 7.64
N ALA A 323 2.40 8.98 8.76
CA ALA A 323 2.65 9.50 10.10
C ALA A 323 4.14 9.75 10.36
N SER A 324 5.06 8.97 9.79
CA SER A 324 6.51 9.17 9.93
C SER A 324 6.96 10.50 9.32
N GLY A 325 6.42 10.88 8.16
CA GLY A 325 6.67 12.17 7.55
C GLY A 325 6.06 13.32 8.36
N VAL A 326 4.87 13.13 8.91
CA VAL A 326 4.24 14.10 9.82
C VAL A 326 5.10 14.31 11.07
N GLU A 327 5.65 13.26 11.65
CA GLU A 327 6.58 13.32 12.79
C GLU A 327 7.89 14.02 12.42
N ALA A 328 8.37 13.86 11.18
CA ALA A 328 9.52 14.60 10.64
C ALA A 328 9.21 16.07 10.31
N GLY A 329 7.97 16.51 10.49
CA GLY A 329 7.53 17.91 10.37
C GLY A 329 6.73 18.23 9.12
N GLY A 330 6.32 17.25 8.31
CA GLY A 330 5.42 17.42 7.17
C GLY A 330 4.02 17.87 7.61
N ARG A 331 3.47 18.84 6.90
CA ARG A 331 2.17 19.44 7.24
C ARG A 331 1.28 19.65 6.04
N THR A 332 1.83 19.55 4.83
CA THR A 332 1.14 19.95 3.60
C THR A 332 1.24 18.88 2.51
N GLY A 333 0.48 19.05 1.44
CA GLY A 333 0.56 18.20 0.25
C GLY A 333 1.94 18.19 -0.43
N LEU A 334 2.84 19.13 -0.13
CA LEU A 334 4.19 19.10 -0.66
C LEU A 334 4.99 17.90 -0.16
N THR A 335 4.80 17.49 1.10
CA THR A 335 5.31 16.21 1.65
C THR A 335 4.87 15.03 0.79
N ALA A 336 3.57 14.96 0.49
CA ALA A 336 3.00 13.88 -0.31
C ALA A 336 3.53 13.89 -1.76
N ILE A 337 3.61 15.06 -2.40
CA ILE A 337 4.19 15.16 -3.76
C ILE A 337 5.65 14.71 -3.79
N THR A 338 6.43 15.06 -2.77
CA THR A 338 7.81 14.59 -2.66
C THR A 338 7.87 13.07 -2.61
N THR A 339 7.02 12.45 -1.81
CA THR A 339 6.90 10.99 -1.73
C THR A 339 6.52 10.39 -3.09
N ALA A 340 5.57 10.98 -3.79
CA ALA A 340 5.13 10.54 -5.11
C ALA A 340 6.25 10.58 -6.16
N LEU A 341 7.03 11.66 -6.18
CA LEU A 341 8.19 11.78 -7.08
C LEU A 341 9.28 10.74 -6.77
N LEU A 342 9.48 10.42 -5.51
CA LEU A 342 10.42 9.36 -5.10
C LEU A 342 9.92 7.97 -5.53
N PHE A 343 8.61 7.69 -5.52
CA PHE A 343 8.05 6.46 -6.09
C PHE A 343 8.34 6.35 -7.58
N LEU A 344 8.18 7.43 -8.34
CA LEU A 344 8.52 7.44 -9.78
C LEU A 344 10.02 7.26 -10.01
N GLY A 345 10.86 7.88 -9.17
CA GLY A 345 12.32 7.70 -9.22
C GLY A 345 12.75 6.26 -8.94
N ALA A 346 12.04 5.57 -8.01
CA ALA A 346 12.32 4.20 -7.65
C ALA A 346 12.08 3.19 -8.80
N LEU A 347 11.29 3.54 -9.82
CA LEU A 347 11.07 2.71 -11.00
C LEU A 347 12.36 2.31 -11.72
N PHE A 348 13.33 3.20 -11.74
CA PHE A 348 14.62 2.93 -12.39
C PHE A 348 15.48 1.94 -11.62
N PHE A 349 15.14 1.66 -10.35
CA PHE A 349 15.80 0.67 -9.49
C PHE A 349 15.03 -0.65 -9.41
N SER A 350 14.15 -0.92 -10.38
CA SER A 350 13.32 -2.13 -10.40
C SER A 350 14.11 -3.44 -10.28
N PRO A 351 15.36 -3.60 -10.81
CA PRO A 351 16.12 -4.82 -10.59
C PRO A 351 16.48 -5.07 -9.11
N LEU A 352 16.76 -4.01 -8.36
CA LEU A 352 17.01 -4.12 -6.91
C LEU A 352 15.72 -4.48 -6.16
N ILE A 353 14.58 -3.91 -6.57
CA ILE A 353 13.27 -4.21 -5.97
C ILE A 353 12.91 -5.68 -6.21
N LEU A 354 13.16 -6.19 -7.40
CA LEU A 354 12.87 -7.58 -7.78
C LEU A 354 13.83 -8.61 -7.16
N ALA A 355 14.99 -8.18 -6.65
CA ALA A 355 15.95 -9.02 -5.94
C ALA A 355 15.57 -9.26 -4.47
N ILE A 356 14.59 -8.57 -3.93
CA ILE A 356 14.08 -8.77 -2.56
C ILE A 356 13.40 -10.14 -2.49
N PRO A 357 13.84 -11.03 -1.58
CA PRO A 357 13.37 -12.41 -1.49
C PRO A 357 11.94 -12.55 -0.98
#